data_60716ea6ffcdc09e29c8f6ac1b784036
#
_entry.id   60716ea6ffcdc09e29c8f6ac1b784036
#
_cell.length_a   1.000
_cell.length_b   1.000
_cell.length_c   1.000
_cell.angle_alpha   90.00
_cell.angle_beta   90.00
_cell.angle_gamma   90.00
#
_symmetry.space_group_name_H-M   'P 1'
#
loop_
_entity.id
_entity.type
_entity.pdbx_description
1 polymer ?
#
loop_
_entity_poly.entity_id
_entity_poly.type
_entity_poly.pdbx_seq_one_letter_code
_entity_poly.pdbx_strand_id
1 'polypeptide(L)' 'MGRTIRTKEYAIFIERMKKARIESGLRQIDVAKKMKRPQSYISRVESGEYRLDILEVKRFSQLYKKSIEYFLK' A
#
# COMPACT_ATOMS: atom_id res chain seq x y z
N MET A 1 8.88 14.93 -9.44
CA MET A 1 8.54 15.15 -8.99
C MET A 1 7.63 14.66 -8.20
N GLY A 2 7.56 13.74 -7.74
CA GLY A 2 6.74 13.16 -6.78
C GLY A 2 5.42 13.73 -6.62
N ARG A 3 4.83 13.93 -7.62
CA ARG A 3 3.67 14.54 -7.52
C ARG A 3 2.60 13.68 -7.34
N THR A 4 2.73 12.45 -7.01
CA THR A 4 1.68 11.48 -6.89
C THR A 4 0.81 11.72 -5.68
N ILE A 5 1.36 12.08 -4.56
CA ILE A 5 0.57 12.39 -3.40
C ILE A 5 0.20 13.83 -3.45
N ARG A 6 -1.04 14.12 -3.81
CA ARG A 6 -1.47 15.46 -3.87
C ARG A 6 -2.56 15.77 -2.93
N THR A 7 -3.38 14.80 -2.54
CA THR A 7 -4.50 15.08 -1.67
C THR A 7 -4.24 14.49 -0.31
N LYS A 8 -4.91 15.08 0.67
CA LYS A 8 -4.85 14.58 2.02
C LYS A 8 -5.41 13.19 2.07
N GLU A 9 -6.42 12.92 1.26
CA GLU A 9 -7.05 11.61 1.23
C GLU A 9 -6.10 10.53 0.81
N TYR A 10 -5.28 10.81 -0.21
CA TYR A 10 -4.34 9.79 -0.66
C TYR A 10 -3.22 9.61 0.36
N ALA A 11 -2.82 10.68 1.04
CA ALA A 11 -1.81 10.57 2.07
C ALA A 11 -2.29 9.68 3.21
N ILE A 12 -3.56 9.82 3.60
CA ILE A 12 -4.14 8.97 4.63
C ILE A 12 -4.17 7.51 4.16
N PHE A 13 -4.54 7.31 2.89
CA PHE A 13 -4.55 5.97 2.33
C PHE A 13 -3.17 5.32 2.44
N ILE A 14 -2.12 6.06 2.10
CA ILE A 14 -0.76 5.55 2.16
C ILE A 14 -0.39 5.18 3.60
N GLU A 15 -0.76 6.01 4.55
CA GLU A 15 -0.49 5.72 5.95
C GLU A 15 -1.17 4.44 6.39
N ARG A 16 -2.40 4.24 5.96
CA ARG A 16 -3.12 3.03 6.30
C ARG A 16 -2.50 1.80 5.67
N MET A 17 -1.97 1.96 4.46
CA MET A 17 -1.28 0.86 3.80
C MET A 17 -0.07 0.41 4.62
N LYS A 18 0.74 1.37 5.07
CA LYS A 18 1.89 1.04 5.88
C LYS A 18 1.48 0.41 7.19
N LYS A 19 0.46 0.97 7.82
CA LYS A 19 -0.01 0.47 9.10
C LYS A 19 -0.50 -0.96 8.98
N ALA A 20 -1.23 -1.25 7.92
CA ALA A 20 -1.74 -2.62 7.70
C ALA A 20 -0.58 -3.60 7.54
N ARG A 21 0.45 -3.19 6.82
CA ARG A 21 1.63 -4.04 6.65
C ARG A 21 2.29 -4.34 7.98
N ILE A 22 2.51 -3.29 8.77
CA ILE A 22 3.18 -3.43 10.06
C ILE A 22 2.35 -4.30 11.01
N GLU A 23 1.05 -4.07 11.02
CA GLU A 23 0.16 -4.87 11.85
C GLU A 23 0.11 -6.33 11.43
N SER A 24 0.40 -6.59 10.17
CA SER A 24 0.46 -7.96 9.67
C SER A 24 1.80 -8.63 9.98
N GLY A 25 2.73 -7.89 10.54
CA GLY A 25 4.04 -8.43 10.88
C GLY A 25 4.94 -8.64 9.67
N LEU A 26 4.66 -7.93 8.58
CA LEU A 26 5.40 -8.12 7.34
C LEU A 26 6.32 -6.95 7.04
N ARG A 27 7.51 -7.27 6.54
CA ARG A 27 8.42 -6.25 6.04
C ARG A 27 8.08 -5.99 4.59
N GLN A 28 8.60 -4.92 4.03
CA GLN A 28 8.36 -4.62 2.62
C GLN A 28 8.81 -5.78 1.73
N ILE A 29 9.96 -6.39 2.05
CA ILE A 29 10.47 -7.49 1.24
C ILE A 29 9.53 -8.69 1.30
N ASP A 30 8.90 -8.92 2.42
CA ASP A 30 7.97 -10.03 2.58
C ASP A 30 6.74 -9.83 1.70
N VAL A 31 6.23 -8.61 1.69
CA VAL A 31 5.07 -8.28 0.87
C VAL A 31 5.43 -8.41 -0.61
N ALA A 32 6.62 -7.94 -0.98
CA ALA A 32 7.07 -8.03 -2.35
C ALA A 32 7.09 -9.47 -2.82
N LYS A 33 7.60 -10.35 -1.98
CA LYS A 33 7.64 -11.78 -2.33
C LYS A 33 6.24 -12.35 -2.49
N LYS A 34 5.35 -12.00 -1.58
CA LYS A 34 3.99 -12.53 -1.64
C LYS A 34 3.25 -12.03 -2.88
N MET A 35 3.54 -10.83 -3.31
CA MET A 35 2.89 -10.26 -4.48
C MET A 35 3.64 -10.52 -5.77
N LYS A 36 4.79 -11.15 -5.66
CA LYS A 36 5.64 -11.45 -6.83
C LYS A 36 6.01 -10.18 -7.58
N ARG A 37 6.41 -9.18 -6.81
CA ARG A 37 6.84 -7.91 -7.36
C ARG A 37 8.16 -7.52 -6.69
N PRO A 38 8.93 -6.66 -7.31
CA PRO A 38 10.19 -6.18 -6.70
C PRO A 38 9.89 -5.37 -5.45
N GLN A 39 10.82 -5.36 -4.51
CA GLN A 39 10.64 -4.55 -3.31
C GLN A 39 10.47 -3.07 -3.65
N SER A 40 11.12 -2.61 -4.71
CA SER A 40 10.99 -1.21 -5.11
C SER A 40 9.54 -0.83 -5.42
N TYR A 41 8.74 -1.78 -5.88
CA TYR A 41 7.33 -1.53 -6.11
C TYR A 41 6.63 -1.20 -4.78
N ILE A 42 6.89 -2.01 -3.75
CA ILE A 42 6.26 -1.79 -2.44
C ILE A 42 6.73 -0.46 -1.85
N SER A 43 8.02 -0.19 -1.98
CA SER A 43 8.58 1.05 -1.49
C SER A 43 7.93 2.27 -2.14
N ARG A 44 7.73 2.20 -3.45
CA ARG A 44 7.11 3.30 -4.18
C ARG A 44 5.64 3.46 -3.87
N VAL A 45 4.95 2.34 -3.63
CA VAL A 45 3.57 2.40 -3.19
C VAL A 45 3.48 3.14 -1.86
N GLU A 46 4.34 2.78 -0.93
CA GLU A 46 4.28 3.34 0.42
C GLU A 46 4.81 4.76 0.51
N SER A 47 5.60 5.19 -0.48
CA SER A 47 6.06 6.57 -0.51
C SER A 47 5.10 7.46 -1.31
N GLY A 48 4.12 6.85 -1.97
CA GLY A 48 3.17 7.60 -2.76
C GLY A 48 3.63 7.90 -4.17
N GLU A 49 4.81 7.42 -4.55
CA GLU A 49 5.30 7.63 -5.90
C GLU A 49 4.51 6.87 -6.93
N TYR A 50 3.97 5.72 -6.54
CA TYR A 50 3.23 4.88 -7.47
C TYR A 50 1.78 4.80 -7.00
N ARG A 51 0.88 5.33 -7.80
CA ARG A 51 -0.53 5.32 -7.47
C ARG A 51 -1.14 3.98 -7.81
N LEU A 52 -1.86 3.43 -6.85
CA LEU A 52 -2.47 2.12 -7.03
C LEU A 52 -3.80 2.24 -7.76
N ASP A 53 -4.10 1.27 -8.60
CA ASP A 53 -5.44 1.18 -9.15
C ASP A 53 -6.27 0.32 -8.21
N ILE A 54 -7.56 0.24 -8.50
CA ILE A 54 -8.48 -0.44 -7.59
C ILE A 54 -8.21 -1.95 -7.47
N LEU A 55 -7.71 -2.56 -8.52
CA LEU A 55 -7.42 -3.99 -8.45
C LEU A 55 -6.21 -4.27 -7.60
N GLU A 56 -5.23 -3.37 -7.65
CA GLU A 56 -4.06 -3.49 -6.79
C GLU A 56 -4.46 -3.30 -5.34
N VAL A 57 -5.33 -2.34 -5.06
CA VAL A 57 -5.81 -2.12 -3.70
C VAL A 57 -6.52 -3.37 -3.20
N LYS A 58 -7.30 -4.01 -4.05
CA LYS A 58 -7.97 -5.24 -3.67
C LYS A 58 -6.98 -6.32 -3.27
N ARG A 59 -5.88 -6.44 -4.01
CA ARG A 59 -4.86 -7.45 -3.69
C ARG A 59 -4.21 -7.18 -2.35
N PHE A 60 -3.90 -5.91 -2.07
CA PHE A 60 -3.32 -5.55 -0.79
C PHE A 60 -4.31 -5.80 0.35
N SER A 61 -5.57 -5.49 0.10
CA SER A 61 -6.60 -5.69 1.11
C SER A 61 -6.70 -7.17 1.49
N GLN A 62 -6.64 -8.04 0.49
CA GLN A 62 -6.67 -9.47 0.74
C GLN A 62 -5.42 -9.95 1.46
N LEU A 63 -4.27 -9.43 1.07
CA LEU A 63 -3.02 -9.82 1.68
C LEU A 63 -2.96 -9.42 3.15
N TYR A 64 -3.37 -8.21 3.46
CA TYR A 64 -3.33 -7.72 4.83
C TYR A 64 -4.58 -8.08 5.63
N LYS A 65 -5.56 -8.70 4.99
CA LYS A 65 -6.82 -9.08 5.62
C LYS A 65 -7.53 -7.89 6.23
N LYS A 66 -7.56 -6.81 5.47
CA LYS A 66 -8.28 -5.60 5.84
C LYS A 66 -9.29 -5.29 4.76
N SER A 67 -10.42 -4.70 5.14
CA SER A 67 -11.39 -4.29 4.14
C SER A 67 -10.87 -3.07 3.39
N ILE A 68 -11.37 -2.84 2.19
CA ILE A 68 -10.98 -1.66 1.44
C ILE A 68 -11.33 -0.40 2.21
N GLU A 69 -12.45 -0.43 2.93
CA GLU A 69 -12.85 0.68 3.76
C GLU A 69 -11.79 1.09 4.76
N TYR A 70 -11.08 0.12 5.29
CA TYR A 70 -10.03 0.38 6.27
C TYR A 70 -9.01 1.39 5.73
N PHE A 71 -8.67 1.26 4.45
CA PHE A 71 -7.66 2.12 3.85
C PHE A 71 -8.20 3.50 3.52
N LEU A 72 -9.51 3.65 3.43
CA LEU A 72 -10.12 4.90 3.02
C LEU A 72 -10.57 5.78 4.18
N LYS A 73 -10.45 5.29 5.38
CA LYS A 73 -10.80 6.06 6.55
C LYS A 73 -9.62 6.68 7.20
#